data_33019752ebdd1dbd9f9094b5f5c6e4cf
#
_entry.id   33019752ebdd1dbd9f9094b5f5c6e4cf
#
_cell.length_a   1.000
_cell.length_b   1.000
_cell.length_c   1.000
_cell.angle_alpha   90.00
_cell.angle_beta   90.00
_cell.angle_gamma   90.00
#
_symmetry.space_group_name_H-M   'P 1'
#
loop_
_entity.id
_entity.type
_entity.pdbx_description
1 polymer ?
#
loop_
_entity_poly.entity_id
_entity_poly.type
_entity_poly.pdbx_seq_one_letter_code
_entity_poly.pdbx_strand_id
1 'polypeptide(L)'
;EGGSIHVDGDGTLMTTEQCLLHPNRNPELDQEEIEQLLREHLNVHNIIWLGEGLMDDETDGHVDNLACFIKPGAVMALISSDPEDENYNVLQDNLLRLKHAKDARERSLEIITVEQPEARWKEDERLAQSYINFYLPNKGIVMPAFNDPVHDNQAREIFEKVFPDREIIQLDAQEIVMGGGGIHCITQQQPKAFVIS
;
A
#
# COMPACT_ATOMS: atom_id res chain seq x y z
N GLU A 1 -8.47 -10.35 3.67
CA GLU A 1 -8.15 -9.00 4.17
C GLU A 1 -7.83 -8.08 2.98
N GLY A 2 -8.62 -7.00 2.82
CA GLY A 2 -8.47 -6.11 1.66
C GLY A 2 -7.14 -5.35 1.63
N GLY A 3 -6.60 -4.99 2.78
CA GLY A 3 -5.33 -4.27 2.89
C GLY A 3 -4.08 -5.14 2.77
N SER A 4 -4.21 -6.47 2.88
CA SER A 4 -3.05 -7.39 2.80
C SER A 4 -2.58 -7.67 1.37
N ILE A 5 -3.39 -7.37 0.37
CA ILE A 5 -3.10 -7.61 -1.05
C ILE A 5 -3.47 -6.40 -1.91
N HIS A 6 -2.72 -6.19 -2.98
CA HIS A 6 -3.05 -5.19 -3.99
C HIS A 6 -2.84 -5.75 -5.39
N VAL A 7 -3.78 -5.54 -6.31
CA VAL A 7 -3.72 -6.07 -7.68
C VAL A 7 -3.68 -4.94 -8.71
N ASP A 8 -2.98 -5.17 -9.81
CA ASP A 8 -2.88 -4.21 -10.92
C ASP A 8 -4.00 -4.34 -11.97
N GLY A 9 -4.81 -5.40 -11.87
CA GLY A 9 -5.84 -5.73 -12.85
C GLY A 9 -5.30 -6.34 -14.17
N ASP A 10 -4.00 -6.60 -14.27
CA ASP A 10 -3.31 -7.14 -15.45
C ASP A 10 -2.50 -8.40 -15.14
N GLY A 11 -2.82 -9.04 -14.01
CA GLY A 11 -2.27 -10.32 -13.58
C GLY A 11 -1.17 -10.25 -12.53
N THR A 12 -0.86 -9.05 -11.99
CA THR A 12 0.12 -8.89 -10.91
C THR A 12 -0.57 -8.61 -9.59
N LEU A 13 -0.09 -9.28 -8.54
CA LEU A 13 -0.48 -9.05 -7.15
C LEU A 13 0.75 -8.63 -6.34
N MET A 14 0.56 -7.77 -5.36
CA MET A 14 1.56 -7.38 -4.38
C MET A 14 1.06 -7.63 -2.97
N THR A 15 1.93 -8.14 -2.12
CA THR A 15 1.68 -8.46 -0.71
C THR A 15 2.97 -8.36 0.10
N THR A 16 2.93 -8.70 1.40
CA THR A 16 4.10 -8.74 2.28
C THR A 16 4.33 -10.13 2.86
N GLU A 17 5.58 -10.46 3.10
CA GLU A 17 5.99 -11.67 3.81
C GLU A 17 5.48 -11.63 5.26
N GLN A 18 5.66 -10.50 5.95
CA GLN A 18 5.22 -10.33 7.33
C GLN A 18 3.73 -10.65 7.48
N CYS A 19 2.88 -10.19 6.57
CA CYS A 19 1.44 -10.40 6.67
C CYS A 19 1.02 -11.83 6.30
N LEU A 20 1.26 -12.26 5.06
CA LEU A 20 0.68 -13.53 4.61
C LEU A 20 1.36 -14.77 5.17
N LEU A 21 2.64 -14.68 5.56
CA LEU A 21 3.37 -15.76 6.20
C LEU A 21 3.30 -15.70 7.74
N HIS A 22 2.53 -14.76 8.29
CA HIS A 22 2.39 -14.64 9.74
C HIS A 22 1.63 -15.83 10.33
N PRO A 23 2.12 -16.42 11.43
CA PRO A 23 1.52 -17.62 12.03
C PRO A 23 0.10 -17.42 12.57
N ASN A 24 -0.39 -16.19 12.71
CA ASN A 24 -1.77 -15.91 13.11
C ASN A 24 -2.78 -16.01 11.95
N ARG A 25 -2.33 -16.25 10.71
CA ARG A 25 -3.20 -16.33 9.53
C ARG A 25 -3.34 -17.75 9.01
N ASN A 26 -2.37 -18.24 8.23
CA ASN A 26 -2.42 -19.57 7.62
C ASN A 26 -1.18 -20.40 8.01
N PRO A 27 -1.02 -20.77 9.32
CA PRO A 27 0.21 -21.39 9.81
C PRO A 27 0.51 -22.77 9.18
N GLU A 28 -0.49 -23.40 8.57
CA GLU A 28 -0.35 -24.71 7.91
C GLU A 28 0.10 -24.61 6.45
N LEU A 29 0.16 -23.38 5.88
CA LEU A 29 0.50 -23.15 4.49
C LEU A 29 1.90 -22.54 4.37
N ASP A 30 2.67 -23.03 3.42
CA ASP A 30 3.90 -22.36 3.01
C ASP A 30 3.66 -21.30 1.92
N GLN A 31 4.70 -20.59 1.55
CA GLN A 31 4.61 -19.51 0.58
C GLN A 31 4.10 -19.99 -0.79
N GLU A 32 4.55 -21.16 -1.24
CA GLU A 32 4.17 -21.70 -2.56
C GLU A 32 2.68 -22.09 -2.58
N GLU A 33 2.17 -22.65 -1.50
CA GLU A 33 0.76 -22.98 -1.32
C GLU A 33 -0.12 -21.72 -1.26
N ILE A 34 0.33 -20.68 -0.55
CA ILE A 34 -0.36 -19.37 -0.53
C ILE A 34 -0.39 -18.76 -1.93
N GLU A 35 0.72 -18.77 -2.66
CA GLU A 35 0.77 -18.27 -4.03
C GLU A 35 -0.17 -19.02 -4.96
N GLN A 36 -0.26 -20.34 -4.82
CA GLN A 36 -1.19 -21.15 -5.61
C GLN A 36 -2.64 -20.72 -5.35
N LEU A 37 -3.04 -20.55 -4.09
CA LEU A 37 -4.38 -20.09 -3.73
C LEU A 37 -4.67 -18.68 -4.27
N LEU A 38 -3.69 -17.77 -4.20
CA LEU A 38 -3.84 -16.44 -4.76
C LEU A 38 -4.05 -16.47 -6.28
N ARG A 39 -3.29 -17.30 -7.00
CA ARG A 39 -3.46 -17.49 -8.45
C ARG A 39 -4.84 -18.08 -8.80
N GLU A 40 -5.28 -19.09 -8.06
CA GLU A 40 -6.57 -19.75 -8.31
C GLU A 40 -7.77 -18.85 -8.03
N HIS A 41 -7.73 -18.07 -6.93
CA HIS A 41 -8.88 -17.29 -6.49
C HIS A 41 -8.93 -15.88 -7.08
N LEU A 42 -7.78 -15.28 -7.42
CA LEU A 42 -7.70 -13.90 -7.89
C LEU A 42 -7.28 -13.78 -9.36
N ASN A 43 -7.03 -14.91 -10.05
CA ASN A 43 -6.61 -14.95 -11.44
C ASN A 43 -5.35 -14.09 -11.71
N VAL A 44 -4.39 -14.16 -10.80
CA VAL A 44 -3.09 -13.49 -10.92
C VAL A 44 -2.04 -14.49 -11.38
N HIS A 45 -0.98 -14.00 -12.02
CA HIS A 45 0.08 -14.83 -12.60
C HIS A 45 1.44 -14.55 -11.96
N ASN A 46 1.65 -13.32 -11.51
CA ASN A 46 2.86 -12.90 -10.81
C ASN A 46 2.52 -12.30 -9.45
N ILE A 47 3.32 -12.67 -8.45
CA ILE A 47 3.15 -12.19 -7.07
C ILE A 47 4.45 -11.53 -6.64
N ILE A 48 4.36 -10.27 -6.22
CA ILE A 48 5.46 -9.47 -5.70
C ILE A 48 5.38 -9.49 -4.17
N TRP A 49 6.43 -10.02 -3.55
CA TRP A 49 6.54 -10.07 -2.11
C TRP A 49 7.42 -8.93 -1.59
N LEU A 50 6.80 -8.02 -0.84
CA LEU A 50 7.51 -7.08 0.01
C LEU A 50 7.91 -7.77 1.33
N GLY A 51 8.78 -7.16 2.11
CA GLY A 51 9.24 -7.70 3.39
C GLY A 51 8.29 -7.39 4.54
N GLU A 52 8.80 -6.58 5.47
CA GLU A 52 8.09 -6.15 6.67
C GLU A 52 7.27 -4.87 6.41
N GLY A 53 6.28 -4.63 7.28
CA GLY A 53 5.44 -3.44 7.32
C GLY A 53 6.03 -2.30 8.14
N LEU A 54 5.22 -1.27 8.34
CA LEU A 54 5.59 -0.16 9.22
C LEU A 54 5.70 -0.62 10.67
N MET A 55 6.53 0.07 11.44
CA MET A 55 6.66 -0.17 12.87
C MET A 55 5.31 -0.01 13.57
N ASP A 56 5.02 -0.90 14.51
CA ASP A 56 3.79 -0.95 15.31
C ASP A 56 2.49 -1.01 14.48
N ASP A 57 2.57 -1.47 13.22
CA ASP A 57 1.36 -1.69 12.41
C ASP A 57 0.56 -2.89 12.95
N GLU A 58 -0.60 -2.60 13.59
CA GLU A 58 -1.49 -3.60 14.19
C GLU A 58 -1.98 -4.66 13.18
N THR A 59 -1.81 -4.42 11.87
CA THR A 59 -2.23 -5.33 10.80
C THR A 59 -1.17 -6.37 10.45
N ASP A 60 -0.01 -6.38 11.11
CA ASP A 60 1.15 -7.21 10.77
C ASP A 60 1.65 -6.98 9.34
N GLY A 61 1.77 -5.73 8.94
CA GLY A 61 2.41 -5.35 7.69
C GLY A 61 1.53 -5.42 6.45
N HIS A 62 0.31 -4.90 6.53
CA HIS A 62 -0.53 -4.73 5.34
C HIS A 62 0.17 -3.92 4.25
N VAL A 63 0.10 -4.40 3.00
CA VAL A 63 0.75 -3.76 1.85
C VAL A 63 0.15 -2.39 1.52
N ASP A 64 -1.10 -2.12 1.89
CA ASP A 64 -1.78 -0.86 1.62
C ASP A 64 -1.22 0.33 2.41
N ASN A 65 -0.35 0.08 3.40
CA ASN A 65 0.46 1.10 4.07
C ASN A 65 1.83 1.34 3.40
N LEU A 66 2.28 0.43 2.53
CA LEU A 66 3.64 0.44 1.96
C LEU A 66 3.68 0.84 0.50
N ALA A 67 2.81 0.23 -0.32
CA ALA A 67 2.79 0.46 -1.75
C ALA A 67 1.44 0.08 -2.38
N CYS A 68 1.13 0.70 -3.52
CA CYS A 68 -0.05 0.36 -4.31
C CYS A 68 0.21 0.51 -5.81
N PHE A 69 -0.47 -0.28 -6.63
CA PHE A 69 -0.50 -0.05 -8.08
C PHE A 69 -1.35 1.16 -8.39
N ILE A 70 -0.84 2.06 -9.21
CA ILE A 70 -1.59 3.19 -9.77
C ILE A 70 -2.15 2.88 -11.17
N LYS A 71 -1.50 1.99 -11.87
CA LYS A 71 -1.87 1.36 -13.15
C LYS A 71 -1.00 0.10 -13.35
N PRO A 72 -1.30 -0.80 -14.28
CA PRO A 72 -0.41 -1.90 -14.62
C PRO A 72 1.01 -1.43 -14.95
N GLY A 73 2.00 -2.04 -14.31
CA GLY A 73 3.42 -1.70 -14.47
C GLY A 73 3.89 -0.43 -13.74
N ALA A 74 3.04 0.23 -12.93
CA ALA A 74 3.45 1.39 -12.15
C ALA A 74 2.92 1.33 -10.71
N VAL A 75 3.79 1.64 -9.75
CA VAL A 75 3.54 1.59 -8.29
C VAL A 75 3.85 2.92 -7.65
N MET A 76 3.06 3.27 -6.64
CA MET A 76 3.41 4.31 -5.68
C MET A 76 3.89 3.61 -4.40
N ALA A 77 5.02 4.06 -3.84
CA ALA A 77 5.64 3.44 -2.67
C ALA A 77 6.00 4.49 -1.61
N LEU A 78 5.70 4.17 -0.36
CA LEU A 78 6.12 4.97 0.78
C LEU A 78 7.64 4.86 0.97
N ILE A 79 8.28 5.95 1.34
CA ILE A 79 9.70 5.97 1.68
C ILE A 79 9.94 6.81 2.94
N SER A 80 11.10 6.61 3.57
CA SER A 80 11.71 7.55 4.50
C SER A 80 13.06 7.96 3.97
N SER A 81 13.35 9.26 3.99
CA SER A 81 14.67 9.81 3.65
C SER A 81 15.57 9.99 4.87
N ASP A 82 15.05 9.85 6.09
CA ASP A 82 15.80 9.96 7.34
C ASP A 82 16.36 8.59 7.77
N PRO A 83 17.68 8.36 7.74
CA PRO A 83 18.28 7.10 8.15
C PRO A 83 18.11 6.77 9.65
N GLU A 84 17.76 7.76 10.48
CA GLU A 84 17.51 7.57 11.91
C GLU A 84 16.04 7.22 12.21
N ASP A 85 15.15 7.29 11.20
CA ASP A 85 13.75 6.89 11.33
C ASP A 85 13.63 5.36 11.42
N GLU A 86 12.79 4.88 12.33
CA GLU A 86 12.60 3.45 12.60
C GLU A 86 12.06 2.67 11.41
N ASN A 87 11.27 3.32 10.53
CA ASN A 87 10.77 2.72 9.30
C ASN A 87 11.79 2.74 8.15
N TYR A 88 12.91 3.47 8.29
CA TYR A 88 13.85 3.68 7.18
C TYR A 88 14.30 2.36 6.53
N ASN A 89 14.82 1.44 7.34
CA ASN A 89 15.37 0.19 6.81
C ASN A 89 14.31 -0.67 6.11
N VAL A 90 13.13 -0.77 6.70
CA VAL A 90 11.99 -1.52 6.13
C VAL A 90 11.54 -0.91 4.82
N LEU A 91 11.38 0.40 4.75
CA LEU A 91 10.95 1.10 3.54
C LEU A 91 12.01 1.03 2.44
N GLN A 92 13.32 1.07 2.78
CA GLN A 92 14.41 0.90 1.82
C GLN A 92 14.46 -0.54 1.27
N ASP A 93 14.27 -1.58 2.11
CA ASP A 93 14.20 -2.97 1.64
C ASP A 93 13.02 -3.15 0.66
N ASN A 94 11.85 -2.65 1.02
CA ASN A 94 10.67 -2.73 0.18
C ASN A 94 10.84 -1.99 -1.15
N LEU A 95 11.45 -0.80 -1.13
CA LEU A 95 11.80 -0.06 -2.34
C LEU A 95 12.79 -0.83 -3.23
N LEU A 96 13.77 -1.51 -2.62
CA LEU A 96 14.73 -2.34 -3.35
C LEU A 96 14.06 -3.55 -3.99
N ARG A 97 13.17 -4.22 -3.28
CA ARG A 97 12.35 -5.34 -3.81
C ARG A 97 11.51 -4.89 -5.01
N LEU A 98 10.83 -3.74 -4.91
CA LEU A 98 10.06 -3.17 -6.03
C LEU A 98 10.93 -2.84 -7.25
N LYS A 99 12.15 -2.31 -7.05
CA LYS A 99 13.10 -2.02 -8.15
C LYS A 99 13.55 -3.28 -8.91
N HIS A 100 13.61 -4.42 -8.25
CA HIS A 100 13.98 -5.68 -8.86
C HIS A 100 12.78 -6.50 -9.37
N ALA A 101 11.58 -6.16 -8.92
CA ALA A 101 10.37 -6.85 -9.31
C ALA A 101 10.00 -6.57 -10.77
N LYS A 102 9.25 -7.52 -11.32
CA LYS A 102 8.61 -7.39 -12.62
C LYS A 102 7.13 -7.64 -12.46
N ASP A 103 6.33 -7.13 -13.37
CA ASP A 103 4.91 -7.45 -13.43
C ASP A 103 4.64 -8.76 -14.19
N ALA A 104 3.38 -9.15 -14.30
CA ALA A 104 2.97 -10.38 -15.01
C ALA A 104 3.31 -10.38 -16.51
N ARG A 105 3.72 -9.25 -17.08
CA ARG A 105 4.21 -9.11 -18.46
C ARG A 105 5.72 -8.92 -18.55
N GLU A 106 6.46 -9.26 -17.51
CA GLU A 106 7.93 -9.13 -17.44
C GLU A 106 8.45 -7.69 -17.57
N ARG A 107 7.60 -6.67 -17.36
CA ARG A 107 8.01 -5.26 -17.36
C ARG A 107 8.59 -4.89 -16.00
N SER A 108 9.68 -4.11 -16.00
CA SER A 108 10.12 -3.44 -14.77
C SER A 108 9.10 -2.39 -14.35
N LEU A 109 8.93 -2.21 -13.04
CA LEU A 109 7.95 -1.27 -12.49
C LEU A 109 8.45 0.17 -12.61
N GLU A 110 7.57 1.08 -13.04
CA GLU A 110 7.71 2.50 -12.81
C GLU A 110 7.38 2.76 -11.34
N ILE A 111 8.31 3.36 -10.56
CA ILE A 111 8.12 3.56 -9.13
C ILE A 111 8.05 5.06 -8.84
N ILE A 112 6.94 5.49 -8.26
CA ILE A 112 6.74 6.83 -7.75
C ILE A 112 6.85 6.76 -6.21
N THR A 113 7.76 7.52 -5.64
CA THR A 113 7.97 7.52 -4.19
C THR A 113 7.23 8.67 -3.53
N VAL A 114 6.70 8.41 -2.33
CA VAL A 114 6.06 9.41 -1.46
C VAL A 114 6.73 9.33 -0.10
N GLU A 115 7.23 10.47 0.39
CA GLU A 115 7.83 10.55 1.72
C GLU A 115 6.76 10.34 2.79
N GLN A 116 7.08 9.57 3.84
CA GLN A 116 6.18 9.41 4.99
C GLN A 116 6.00 10.74 5.75
N PRO A 117 4.90 10.92 6.51
CA PRO A 117 4.76 12.06 7.40
C PRO A 117 5.70 11.94 8.61
N GLU A 118 5.88 13.04 9.35
CA GLU A 118 6.59 13.00 10.63
C GLU A 118 5.96 11.98 11.58
N ALA A 119 6.83 11.22 12.26
CA ALA A 119 6.41 10.17 13.19
C ALA A 119 5.51 10.74 14.31
N ARG A 120 4.42 10.05 14.59
CA ARG A 120 3.53 10.34 15.72
C ARG A 120 3.29 9.10 16.54
N TRP A 121 3.05 9.32 17.81
CA TRP A 121 2.97 8.28 18.81
C TRP A 121 1.65 8.39 19.58
N LYS A 122 1.09 7.25 19.94
CA LYS A 122 0.00 7.12 20.88
C LYS A 122 0.57 6.31 22.06
N GLU A 123 0.76 6.95 23.21
CA GLU A 123 1.52 6.38 24.31
C GLU A 123 2.94 5.99 23.84
N ASP A 124 3.30 4.72 23.89
CA ASP A 124 4.61 4.19 23.47
C ASP A 124 4.56 3.52 22.07
N GLU A 125 3.41 3.53 21.39
CA GLU A 125 3.22 2.90 20.08
C GLU A 125 3.26 3.95 18.96
N ARG A 126 4.03 3.68 17.91
CA ARG A 126 4.10 4.53 16.73
C ARG A 126 2.86 4.32 15.87
N LEU A 127 2.24 5.41 15.43
CA LEU A 127 1.10 5.34 14.53
C LEU A 127 1.56 4.98 13.10
N ALA A 128 0.95 3.96 12.50
CA ALA A 128 1.22 3.52 11.13
C ALA A 128 0.61 4.50 10.10
N GLN A 129 1.20 5.70 10.01
CA GLN A 129 0.75 6.77 9.13
C GLN A 129 1.32 6.60 7.72
N SER A 130 0.47 6.55 6.71
CA SER A 130 0.90 6.41 5.33
C SER A 130 0.00 7.17 4.35
N TYR A 131 0.61 7.97 3.46
CA TYR A 131 -0.09 8.59 2.33
C TYR A 131 -0.51 7.56 1.27
N ILE A 132 0.06 6.34 1.30
CA ILE A 132 -0.31 5.25 0.39
C ILE A 132 -1.68 4.65 0.74
N ASN A 133 -2.12 4.81 1.99
CA ASN A 133 -3.41 4.31 2.46
C ASN A 133 -4.57 5.23 2.06
N PHE A 134 -4.70 5.51 0.76
CA PHE A 134 -5.73 6.35 0.16
C PHE A 134 -6.84 5.52 -0.49
N TYR A 135 -8.01 6.11 -0.67
CA TYR A 135 -9.12 5.52 -1.42
C TYR A 135 -9.26 6.13 -2.82
N LEU A 136 -9.44 5.28 -3.83
CA LEU A 136 -9.52 5.65 -5.23
C LEU A 136 -10.95 5.46 -5.81
N PRO A 137 -11.93 6.32 -5.46
CA PRO A 137 -13.26 6.27 -6.05
C PRO A 137 -13.26 6.75 -7.49
N ASN A 138 -14.36 6.51 -8.22
CA ASN A 138 -14.50 7.00 -9.58
C ASN A 138 -14.34 8.53 -9.65
N LYS A 139 -13.41 8.99 -10.47
CA LYS A 139 -13.08 10.40 -10.73
C LYS A 139 -12.47 11.17 -9.55
N GLY A 140 -12.23 10.53 -8.43
CA GLY A 140 -11.68 11.18 -7.25
C GLY A 140 -10.58 10.38 -6.58
N ILE A 141 -9.96 11.01 -5.59
CA ILE A 141 -9.05 10.41 -4.63
C ILE A 141 -9.37 11.01 -3.27
N VAL A 142 -9.51 10.15 -2.28
CA VAL A 142 -9.55 10.55 -0.87
C VAL A 142 -8.23 10.14 -0.24
N MET A 143 -7.35 11.10 0.00
CA MET A 143 -6.04 10.86 0.58
C MET A 143 -5.94 11.37 2.01
N PRO A 144 -5.14 10.73 2.87
CA PRO A 144 -4.94 11.19 4.23
C PRO A 144 -4.12 12.48 4.31
N ALA A 145 -4.36 13.24 5.37
CA ALA A 145 -3.49 14.28 5.90
C ALA A 145 -3.22 13.98 7.37
N PHE A 146 -2.07 14.40 7.86
CA PHE A 146 -1.61 14.07 9.20
C PHE A 146 -1.26 15.30 10.05
N ASN A 147 -1.80 16.50 9.68
CA ASN A 147 -1.42 17.78 10.25
C ASN A 147 0.10 18.03 10.20
N ASP A 148 0.70 17.63 9.11
CA ASP A 148 2.09 17.86 8.71
C ASP A 148 2.09 18.66 7.41
N PRO A 149 1.99 20.01 7.48
CA PRO A 149 1.78 20.82 6.28
C PRO A 149 2.84 20.67 5.20
N VAL A 150 4.04 20.28 5.58
CA VAL A 150 5.15 20.09 4.62
C VAL A 150 4.94 18.81 3.83
N HIS A 151 4.83 17.66 4.52
CA HIS A 151 4.68 16.37 3.87
C HIS A 151 3.28 16.19 3.26
N ASP A 152 2.21 16.72 3.92
CA ASP A 152 0.85 16.72 3.38
C ASP A 152 0.78 17.44 2.02
N ASN A 153 1.45 18.58 1.85
CA ASN A 153 1.48 19.31 0.58
C ASN A 153 2.36 18.59 -0.45
N GLN A 154 3.52 18.08 -0.06
CA GLN A 154 4.39 17.32 -0.97
C GLN A 154 3.69 16.07 -1.51
N ALA A 155 3.04 15.30 -0.65
CA ALA A 155 2.26 14.15 -1.04
C ALA A 155 1.15 14.57 -2.01
N ARG A 156 0.37 15.60 -1.70
CA ARG A 156 -0.67 16.13 -2.58
C ARG A 156 -0.16 16.50 -3.97
N GLU A 157 0.97 17.20 -4.06
CA GLU A 157 1.57 17.56 -5.36
C GLU A 157 1.96 16.33 -6.19
N ILE A 158 2.43 15.26 -5.54
CA ILE A 158 2.72 13.99 -6.22
C ILE A 158 1.43 13.38 -6.77
N PHE A 159 0.37 13.32 -5.96
CA PHE A 159 -0.92 12.79 -6.38
C PHE A 159 -1.52 13.59 -7.54
N GLU A 160 -1.45 14.92 -7.53
CA GLU A 160 -1.91 15.78 -8.63
C GLU A 160 -1.17 15.51 -9.95
N LYS A 161 0.13 15.21 -9.88
CA LYS A 161 0.93 14.83 -11.05
C LYS A 161 0.60 13.44 -11.57
N VAL A 162 0.39 12.49 -10.66
CA VAL A 162 0.12 11.08 -11.00
C VAL A 162 -1.31 10.87 -11.50
N PHE A 163 -2.26 11.64 -10.98
CA PHE A 163 -3.69 11.50 -11.27
C PHE A 163 -4.31 12.82 -11.77
N PRO A 164 -3.85 13.37 -12.90
CA PRO A 164 -4.25 14.70 -13.36
C PRO A 164 -5.75 14.84 -13.67
N ASP A 165 -6.44 13.73 -13.94
CA ASP A 165 -7.86 13.71 -14.29
C ASP A 165 -8.79 13.40 -13.10
N ARG A 166 -8.24 13.40 -11.86
CA ARG A 166 -8.99 13.09 -10.65
C ARG A 166 -9.05 14.28 -9.70
N GLU A 167 -10.19 14.46 -9.07
CA GLU A 167 -10.34 15.39 -7.96
C GLU A 167 -9.68 14.82 -6.71
N ILE A 168 -8.76 15.57 -6.09
CA ILE A 168 -8.06 15.13 -4.88
C ILE A 168 -8.66 15.82 -3.67
N ILE A 169 -9.20 15.01 -2.77
CA ILE A 169 -9.73 15.42 -1.47
C ILE A 169 -8.77 14.91 -0.40
N GLN A 170 -8.13 15.83 0.32
CA GLN A 170 -7.24 15.50 1.42
C GLN A 170 -7.99 15.68 2.74
N LEU A 171 -8.04 14.63 3.57
CA LEU A 171 -8.77 14.60 4.83
C LEU A 171 -7.82 14.33 6.00
N ASP A 172 -8.05 15.00 7.11
CA ASP A 172 -7.39 14.66 8.38
C ASP A 172 -7.74 13.22 8.77
N ALA A 173 -6.72 12.36 8.82
CA ALA A 173 -6.84 10.94 9.08
C ALA A 173 -6.32 10.53 10.47
N GLN A 174 -5.95 11.47 11.34
CA GLN A 174 -5.34 11.14 12.63
C GLN A 174 -6.24 10.26 13.50
N GLU A 175 -7.52 10.61 13.63
CA GLU A 175 -8.47 9.83 14.42
C GLU A 175 -8.68 8.42 13.83
N ILE A 176 -8.61 8.28 12.50
CA ILE A 176 -8.75 7.00 11.82
C ILE A 176 -7.53 6.13 12.13
N VAL A 177 -6.33 6.70 12.01
CA VAL A 177 -5.07 5.96 12.27
C VAL A 177 -4.94 5.58 13.75
N MET A 178 -5.40 6.42 14.67
CA MET A 178 -5.48 6.04 16.10
C MET A 178 -6.42 4.85 16.37
N GLY A 179 -7.27 4.50 15.42
CA GLY A 179 -8.13 3.32 15.45
C GLY A 179 -7.51 2.07 14.80
N GLY A 180 -6.23 2.09 14.44
CA GLY A 180 -5.49 0.93 13.93
C GLY A 180 -5.56 0.76 12.40
N GLY A 181 -5.92 1.79 11.62
CA GLY A 181 -5.94 1.69 10.16
C GLY A 181 -6.00 3.06 9.48
N GLY A 182 -6.00 3.09 8.15
CA GLY A 182 -6.08 4.31 7.35
C GLY A 182 -7.39 4.43 6.56
N ILE A 183 -7.41 5.37 5.62
CA ILE A 183 -8.60 5.63 4.78
C ILE A 183 -8.94 4.42 3.90
N HIS A 184 -7.95 3.76 3.29
CA HIS A 184 -8.17 2.56 2.49
C HIS A 184 -8.76 1.42 3.34
N CYS A 185 -8.27 1.23 4.56
CA CYS A 185 -8.68 0.16 5.47
C CYS A 185 -10.17 0.19 5.82
N ILE A 186 -10.80 1.36 5.85
CA ILE A 186 -12.24 1.53 6.16
C ILE A 186 -13.12 1.60 4.90
N THR A 187 -12.55 1.31 3.72
CA THR A 187 -13.27 1.36 2.44
C THR A 187 -13.31 0.00 1.75
N GLN A 188 -14.28 -0.16 0.87
CA GLN A 188 -14.40 -1.34 0.02
C GLN A 188 -14.92 -0.91 -1.35
N GLN A 189 -14.20 -1.29 -2.41
CA GLN A 189 -14.62 -1.02 -3.78
C GLN A 189 -15.72 -1.99 -4.20
N GLN A 190 -16.70 -1.45 -4.92
CA GLN A 190 -17.72 -2.25 -5.59
C GLN A 190 -17.48 -2.20 -7.10
N PRO A 191 -16.97 -3.28 -7.73
CA PRO A 191 -16.75 -3.31 -9.16
C PRO A 191 -18.07 -3.14 -9.94
N LYS A 192 -18.01 -2.40 -11.04
CA LYS A 192 -19.15 -2.27 -11.94
C LYS A 192 -19.41 -3.61 -12.62
N ALA A 193 -20.65 -4.09 -12.55
CA ALA A 193 -21.05 -5.30 -13.26
C ALA A 193 -20.88 -5.12 -14.79
N PHE A 194 -20.30 -6.13 -15.45
CA PHE A 194 -20.34 -6.20 -16.91
C PHE A 194 -21.77 -6.53 -17.34
N VAL A 195 -22.38 -5.67 -18.13
CA VAL A 195 -23.60 -6.01 -18.85
C VAL A 195 -23.16 -6.80 -20.08
N ILE A 196 -23.35 -8.12 -20.04
CA ILE A 196 -23.21 -8.96 -21.24
C ILE A 196 -24.41 -8.63 -22.11
N SER A 197 -24.18 -7.86 -23.18
CA SER A 197 -25.18 -7.55 -24.19
C SER A 197 -25.33 -8.69 -25.18
#